data_0563a54dc346528a62d6d071e9514f14
#
_entry.id   0563a54dc346528a62d6d071e9514f14
#
_cell.length_a   1.000
_cell.length_b   1.000
_cell.length_c   1.000
_cell.angle_alpha   90.00
_cell.angle_beta   90.00
_cell.angle_gamma   90.00
#
_symmetry.space_group_name_H-M   'P 1'
#
loop_
_entity.id
_entity.type
_entity.pdbx_description
1 polymer ?
#
loop_
_entity_poly.entity_id
_entity_poly.type
_entity_poly.pdbx_seq_one_letter_code
_entity_poly.pdbx_strand_id
1 'polypeptide(L)'
;MGAIKNGTMIPTPTGNVPIENLKVNDYVFDESGSPVSILGTFTYETPTSYKLYFKDGRSIITSEDQIWSIRKKYASHIITTSLDMFSKGVQGGRKKKYYKYLILNNKSVHFSSQSPLPVDPYVLGVLLADGKTGQTEVTISSTDKYVIDKCSKLMPRENTPHCWGNTNSWYFKLRTPYHSHSNRLVSNYQLKDLLKDQIVLHKHSENFIPEPYLISSLESRLALAQGLMDANGSVFNAGSVIFQNSSKQLALDFLALIRSLGYSAYVLTYKFPNKKTHVLNYLVNITRRSSDRTKLFTLPRKLNRLKDYEGKHKKRLIPYIPIVKIQRYNQPTKVTGLIINSDNHMFLADNFLPIHDATASYKKGVF
;
A
#
# COMPACT_ATOMS: atom_id res chain seq x y z
N MET A 1 -9.12 27.18 10.55
CA MET A 1 -9.17 25.75 10.98
C MET A 1 -8.55 24.88 9.91
N GLY A 2 -7.80 23.85 10.33
CA GLY A 2 -7.11 22.95 9.40
C GLY A 2 -8.08 22.12 8.56
N ALA A 3 -7.84 22.04 7.26
CA ALA A 3 -8.66 21.28 6.33
C ALA A 3 -7.84 20.81 5.11
N ILE A 4 -8.32 19.79 4.42
CA ILE A 4 -7.70 19.24 3.21
C ILE A 4 -8.64 19.34 2.02
N LYS A 5 -8.07 19.34 0.81
CA LYS A 5 -8.81 19.53 -0.44
C LYS A 5 -9.91 18.50 -0.61
N ASN A 6 -11.09 18.91 -1.03
CA ASN A 6 -12.18 18.03 -1.46
C ASN A 6 -11.72 17.11 -2.60
N GLY A 7 -12.28 15.92 -2.66
CA GLY A 7 -11.81 14.83 -3.53
C GLY A 7 -10.62 14.06 -2.97
N THR A 8 -10.06 14.44 -1.80
CA THR A 8 -9.06 13.61 -1.12
C THR A 8 -9.73 12.36 -0.56
N MET A 9 -9.24 11.20 -0.96
CA MET A 9 -9.78 9.91 -0.49
C MET A 9 -9.32 9.63 0.94
N ILE A 10 -10.26 9.27 1.80
CA ILE A 10 -10.01 8.91 3.20
C ILE A 10 -10.25 7.42 3.37
N PRO A 11 -9.25 6.64 3.81
CA PRO A 11 -9.45 5.23 4.11
C PRO A 11 -10.36 5.08 5.33
N THR A 12 -11.43 4.32 5.15
CA THR A 12 -12.41 3.97 6.18
C THR A 12 -12.43 2.46 6.40
N PRO A 13 -13.02 1.94 7.47
CA PRO A 13 -13.15 0.50 7.70
C PRO A 13 -13.85 -0.28 6.58
N THR A 14 -14.62 0.40 5.72
CA THR A 14 -15.39 -0.20 4.63
C THR A 14 -14.87 0.13 3.22
N GLY A 15 -13.77 0.88 3.11
CA GLY A 15 -13.18 1.31 1.84
C GLY A 15 -12.81 2.79 1.84
N ASN A 16 -12.47 3.31 0.66
CA ASN A 16 -12.06 4.72 0.52
C ASN A 16 -13.27 5.61 0.22
N VAL A 17 -13.40 6.73 0.94
CA VAL A 17 -14.49 7.70 0.78
C VAL A 17 -13.90 9.11 0.56
N PRO A 18 -14.40 9.93 -0.41
CA PRO A 18 -14.02 11.33 -0.52
C PRO A 18 -14.32 12.09 0.78
N ILE A 19 -13.39 12.94 1.23
CA ILE A 19 -13.51 13.59 2.55
C ILE A 19 -14.80 14.39 2.72
N GLU A 20 -15.28 15.04 1.68
CA GLU A 20 -16.51 15.83 1.67
C GLU A 20 -17.80 15.00 1.83
N ASN A 21 -17.72 13.69 1.61
CA ASN A 21 -18.85 12.76 1.75
C ASN A 21 -18.94 12.13 3.15
N LEU A 22 -17.92 12.33 3.98
CA LEU A 22 -17.89 11.83 5.35
C LEU A 22 -18.78 12.65 6.27
N LYS A 23 -19.47 11.97 7.20
CA LYS A 23 -20.45 12.54 8.13
C LYS A 23 -20.07 12.26 9.58
N VAL A 24 -20.68 12.99 10.48
CA VAL A 24 -20.61 12.68 11.93
C VAL A 24 -21.10 11.25 12.17
N ASN A 25 -20.40 10.53 13.04
CA ASN A 25 -20.55 9.09 13.36
C ASN A 25 -20.02 8.13 12.30
N ASP A 26 -19.52 8.59 11.14
CA ASP A 26 -18.70 7.72 10.28
C ASP A 26 -17.36 7.42 10.97
N TYR A 27 -16.67 6.38 10.49
CA TYR A 27 -15.39 5.96 11.04
C TYR A 27 -14.26 6.18 10.03
N VAL A 28 -13.13 6.67 10.54
CA VAL A 28 -11.85 6.77 9.82
C VAL A 28 -10.77 6.04 10.63
N PHE A 29 -9.60 5.83 10.06
CA PHE A 29 -8.47 5.25 10.82
C PHE A 29 -7.63 6.35 11.45
N ASP A 30 -7.21 6.15 12.70
CA ASP A 30 -6.14 6.91 13.33
C ASP A 30 -4.76 6.42 12.83
N GLU A 31 -3.66 7.05 13.24
CA GLU A 31 -2.30 6.64 12.81
C GLU A 31 -1.86 5.29 13.38
N SER A 32 -2.54 4.78 14.41
CA SER A 32 -2.34 3.42 14.94
C SER A 32 -2.97 2.35 14.05
N GLY A 33 -3.85 2.76 13.13
CA GLY A 33 -4.63 1.90 12.26
C GLY A 33 -5.95 1.42 12.87
N SER A 34 -6.35 2.01 14.01
CA SER A 34 -7.62 1.72 14.68
C SER A 34 -8.74 2.60 14.13
N PRO A 35 -9.97 2.08 13.98
CA PRO A 35 -11.11 2.90 13.59
C PRO A 35 -11.52 3.85 14.73
N VAL A 36 -11.73 5.13 14.39
CA VAL A 36 -12.19 6.19 15.29
C VAL A 36 -13.36 6.93 14.66
N SER A 37 -14.33 7.36 15.48
CA SER A 37 -15.51 8.06 14.98
C SER A 37 -15.24 9.53 14.66
N ILE A 38 -15.97 10.05 13.70
CA ILE A 38 -16.00 11.48 13.36
C ILE A 38 -16.99 12.19 14.29
N LEU A 39 -16.51 13.20 15.02
CA LEU A 39 -17.31 14.04 15.92
C LEU A 39 -17.87 15.28 15.22
N GLY A 40 -17.22 15.75 14.17
CA GLY A 40 -17.64 16.93 13.42
C GLY A 40 -16.97 17.03 12.07
N THR A 41 -17.64 17.68 11.14
CA THR A 41 -17.12 17.97 9.79
C THR A 41 -17.54 19.38 9.40
N PHE A 42 -16.70 20.08 8.65
CA PHE A 42 -17.02 21.39 8.08
C PHE A 42 -16.31 21.58 6.75
N THR A 43 -16.95 22.28 5.84
CA THR A 43 -16.42 22.58 4.50
C THR A 43 -16.43 24.06 4.26
N TYR A 44 -15.37 24.59 3.67
CA TYR A 44 -15.28 25.99 3.25
C TYR A 44 -14.39 26.13 2.01
N GLU A 45 -14.42 27.30 1.40
CA GLU A 45 -13.54 27.67 0.32
C GLU A 45 -12.42 28.56 0.83
N THR A 46 -11.17 28.22 0.50
CA THR A 46 -10.00 29.03 0.87
C THR A 46 -9.32 29.59 -0.36
N PRO A 47 -8.93 30.87 -0.36
CA PRO A 47 -8.14 31.47 -1.44
C PRO A 47 -6.68 31.01 -1.40
N THR A 48 -6.21 30.53 -0.24
CA THR A 48 -4.82 30.13 -0.02
C THR A 48 -4.74 28.69 0.46
N SER A 49 -4.09 27.88 -0.34
CA SER A 49 -3.80 26.49 0.01
C SER A 49 -2.37 26.11 -0.39
N TYR A 50 -1.88 25.02 0.18
CA TYR A 50 -0.51 24.56 -0.04
C TYR A 50 -0.52 23.09 -0.43
N LYS A 51 0.30 22.73 -1.44
CA LYS A 51 0.59 21.34 -1.80
C LYS A 51 1.89 20.91 -1.16
N LEU A 52 1.81 19.89 -0.31
CA LEU A 52 2.93 19.26 0.35
C LEU A 52 3.32 18.00 -0.42
N TYR A 53 4.63 17.76 -0.54
CA TYR A 53 5.19 16.58 -1.18
C TYR A 53 6.07 15.84 -0.18
N PHE A 54 5.91 14.53 -0.14
CA PHE A 54 6.62 13.64 0.77
C PHE A 54 7.67 12.83 0.03
N LYS A 55 8.73 12.40 0.74
CA LYS A 55 9.85 11.67 0.14
C LYS A 55 9.43 10.33 -0.47
N ASP A 56 8.35 9.75 -0.05
CA ASP A 56 7.80 8.50 -0.54
C ASP A 56 6.81 8.67 -1.72
N GLY A 57 6.77 9.85 -2.31
CA GLY A 57 5.97 10.18 -3.49
C GLY A 57 4.53 10.58 -3.20
N ARG A 58 4.06 10.51 -1.93
CA ARG A 58 2.74 11.04 -1.56
C ARG A 58 2.71 12.57 -1.70
N SER A 59 1.53 13.12 -1.91
CA SER A 59 1.31 14.57 -1.86
C SER A 59 -0.11 14.87 -1.41
N ILE A 60 -0.32 16.00 -0.77
CA ILE A 60 -1.63 16.44 -0.32
C ILE A 60 -1.77 17.96 -0.44
N ILE A 61 -3.00 18.44 -0.69
CA ILE A 61 -3.32 19.86 -0.72
C ILE A 61 -4.13 20.19 0.53
N THR A 62 -3.70 21.21 1.25
CA THR A 62 -4.28 21.61 2.53
C THR A 62 -4.51 23.12 2.59
N SER A 63 -5.41 23.56 3.48
CA SER A 63 -5.49 24.97 3.87
C SER A 63 -4.19 25.43 4.53
N GLU A 64 -4.00 26.75 4.61
CA GLU A 64 -2.83 27.36 5.26
C GLU A 64 -2.73 27.00 6.75
N ASP A 65 -3.88 26.89 7.42
CA ASP A 65 -4.03 26.60 8.85
C ASP A 65 -3.93 25.09 9.18
N GLN A 66 -3.77 24.21 8.17
CA GLN A 66 -3.66 22.77 8.44
C GLN A 66 -2.52 22.50 9.40
N ILE A 67 -2.85 21.85 10.50
CA ILE A 67 -1.94 21.49 11.58
C ILE A 67 -1.20 20.19 11.23
N TRP A 68 0.06 20.14 11.60
CA TRP A 68 0.94 19.00 11.42
C TRP A 68 1.66 18.67 12.71
N SER A 69 1.49 17.45 13.20
CA SER A 69 2.35 16.87 14.23
C SER A 69 3.62 16.32 13.57
N ILE A 70 4.73 16.98 13.78
CA ILE A 70 5.99 16.67 13.11
C ILE A 70 7.12 16.46 14.11
N ARG A 71 8.13 15.72 13.70
CA ARG A 71 9.41 15.63 14.38
C ARG A 71 10.46 16.45 13.63
N LYS A 72 11.20 17.31 14.33
CA LYS A 72 12.42 17.91 13.80
C LYS A 72 13.61 16.94 13.95
N LYS A 73 14.60 17.06 13.07
CA LYS A 73 15.75 16.15 13.03
C LYS A 73 16.48 16.01 14.38
N TYR A 74 16.54 17.08 15.17
CA TYR A 74 17.30 17.15 16.44
C TYR A 74 16.44 17.59 17.63
N ALA A 75 15.10 17.54 17.51
CA ALA A 75 14.19 18.00 18.55
C ALA A 75 13.03 17.04 18.78
N SER A 76 12.29 17.24 19.86
CA SER A 76 11.02 16.59 20.16
C SER A 76 9.96 16.84 19.08
N HIS A 77 8.82 16.18 19.22
CA HIS A 77 7.64 16.48 18.43
C HIS A 77 7.23 17.94 18.61
N ILE A 78 6.86 18.58 17.52
CA ILE A 78 6.32 19.94 17.51
C ILE A 78 5.07 19.97 16.64
N ILE A 79 4.22 20.93 16.92
CA ILE A 79 3.06 21.25 16.11
C ILE A 79 3.37 22.50 15.28
N THR A 80 2.97 22.50 14.01
CA THR A 80 3.20 23.59 13.07
C THR A 80 2.10 23.63 12.02
N THR A 81 1.97 24.72 11.29
CA THR A 81 0.98 24.85 10.19
C THR A 81 1.65 24.69 8.82
N SER A 82 0.83 24.48 7.79
CA SER A 82 1.29 24.47 6.40
C SER A 82 1.92 25.81 6.01
N LEU A 83 1.34 26.93 6.44
CA LEU A 83 1.86 28.28 6.22
C LEU A 83 3.23 28.45 6.89
N ASP A 84 3.38 28.07 8.16
CA ASP A 84 4.63 28.16 8.91
C ASP A 84 5.77 27.35 8.26
N MET A 85 5.45 26.13 7.80
CA MET A 85 6.43 25.31 7.11
C MET A 85 6.83 25.89 5.75
N PHE A 86 5.87 26.46 5.03
CA PHE A 86 6.16 27.14 3.77
C PHE A 86 7.07 28.35 3.97
N SER A 87 6.76 29.22 4.94
CA SER A 87 7.52 30.41 5.25
C SER A 87 8.95 30.12 5.68
N LYS A 88 9.14 29.07 6.52
CA LYS A 88 10.46 28.66 7.07
C LYS A 88 11.24 27.75 6.14
N GLY A 89 10.63 27.26 5.06
CA GLY A 89 11.19 26.30 4.11
C GLY A 89 11.47 24.91 4.72
N VAL A 90 11.41 23.85 3.92
CA VAL A 90 11.49 22.45 4.36
C VAL A 90 12.92 21.91 4.52
N GLN A 91 13.93 22.61 4.02
CA GLN A 91 15.32 22.18 4.05
C GLN A 91 16.17 23.03 5.01
N GLY A 92 17.16 22.40 5.62
CA GLY A 92 18.06 23.06 6.56
C GLY A 92 19.54 22.66 6.40
N GLY A 93 20.43 23.45 7.06
CA GLY A 93 21.88 23.31 6.98
C GLY A 93 22.52 24.16 5.87
N ARG A 94 23.84 24.47 6.02
CA ARG A 94 24.58 25.37 5.12
C ARG A 94 24.50 25.00 3.61
N LYS A 95 24.16 23.77 3.25
CA LYS A 95 24.00 23.31 1.85
C LYS A 95 22.69 22.56 1.67
N LYS A 96 21.61 22.92 2.40
CA LYS A 96 20.31 22.21 2.37
C LYS A 96 20.45 20.70 2.55
N LYS A 97 21.31 20.27 3.48
CA LYS A 97 21.73 18.86 3.63
C LYS A 97 20.70 17.95 4.27
N TYR A 98 19.61 18.47 4.84
CA TYR A 98 18.57 17.66 5.48
C TYR A 98 17.18 18.27 5.39
N TYR A 99 16.16 17.43 5.50
CA TYR A 99 14.79 17.88 5.64
C TYR A 99 14.48 18.21 7.10
N LYS A 100 13.85 19.37 7.32
CA LYS A 100 13.54 19.88 8.65
C LYS A 100 12.39 19.13 9.31
N TYR A 101 11.37 18.72 8.51
CA TYR A 101 10.09 18.24 8.97
C TYR A 101 9.87 16.78 8.57
N LEU A 102 9.51 15.98 9.55
CA LEU A 102 9.32 14.56 9.43
C LEU A 102 7.94 14.22 10.05
N ILE A 103 7.04 13.62 9.30
CA ILE A 103 5.79 13.08 9.84
C ILE A 103 5.95 11.62 10.24
N LEU A 104 5.16 11.17 11.21
CA LEU A 104 5.10 9.75 11.57
C LEU A 104 4.49 8.96 10.40
N ASN A 105 4.95 7.73 10.16
CA ASN A 105 4.27 6.79 9.27
C ASN A 105 3.14 6.09 10.03
N ASN A 106 2.08 5.70 9.33
CA ASN A 106 1.00 4.90 9.90
C ASN A 106 1.49 3.52 10.36
N LYS A 107 0.77 2.91 11.30
CA LYS A 107 0.83 1.46 11.55
C LYS A 107 -0.12 0.71 10.60
N SER A 108 -0.17 -0.62 10.74
CA SER A 108 -1.12 -1.43 9.96
C SER A 108 -2.57 -1.07 10.31
N VAL A 109 -3.42 -0.86 9.30
CA VAL A 109 -4.84 -0.57 9.52
C VAL A 109 -5.67 -1.84 9.70
N HIS A 110 -6.76 -1.73 10.45
CA HIS A 110 -7.66 -2.84 10.77
C HIS A 110 -9.00 -2.65 10.09
N PHE A 111 -9.13 -3.14 8.86
CA PHE A 111 -10.42 -3.14 8.15
C PHE A 111 -11.43 -4.07 8.81
N SER A 112 -12.70 -3.70 8.75
CA SER A 112 -13.80 -4.47 9.34
C SER A 112 -14.34 -5.58 8.43
N SER A 113 -13.92 -5.61 7.17
CA SER A 113 -14.42 -6.60 6.22
C SER A 113 -13.98 -8.00 6.60
N GLN A 114 -14.97 -8.88 6.84
CA GLN A 114 -14.81 -10.31 7.07
C GLN A 114 -15.42 -11.14 5.93
N SER A 115 -15.69 -10.53 4.81
CA SER A 115 -16.24 -11.23 3.65
C SER A 115 -15.31 -12.37 3.22
N PRO A 116 -15.84 -13.57 2.97
CA PRO A 116 -15.02 -14.68 2.51
C PRO A 116 -14.37 -14.31 1.18
N LEU A 117 -13.07 -14.52 1.10
CA LEU A 117 -12.31 -14.28 -0.13
C LEU A 117 -12.38 -15.52 -1.02
N PRO A 118 -12.73 -15.37 -2.30
CA PRO A 118 -12.98 -16.50 -3.19
C PRO A 118 -11.72 -17.33 -3.50
N VAL A 119 -10.55 -16.71 -3.44
CA VAL A 119 -9.25 -17.34 -3.65
C VAL A 119 -8.38 -17.07 -2.44
N ASP A 120 -7.58 -18.06 -2.03
CA ASP A 120 -6.58 -17.81 -0.99
C ASP A 120 -5.70 -16.61 -1.36
N PRO A 121 -5.51 -15.64 -0.45
CA PRO A 121 -4.79 -14.40 -0.75
C PRO A 121 -3.35 -14.61 -1.23
N TYR A 122 -2.62 -15.60 -0.68
CA TYR A 122 -1.27 -15.91 -1.13
C TYR A 122 -1.28 -16.40 -2.58
N VAL A 123 -2.20 -17.33 -2.90
CA VAL A 123 -2.36 -17.88 -4.24
C VAL A 123 -2.72 -16.79 -5.24
N LEU A 124 -3.65 -15.90 -4.88
CA LEU A 124 -3.99 -14.74 -5.73
C LEU A 124 -2.76 -13.87 -5.96
N GLY A 125 -1.96 -13.60 -4.94
CA GLY A 125 -0.73 -12.82 -5.08
C GLY A 125 0.25 -13.42 -6.09
N VAL A 126 0.46 -14.74 -6.05
CA VAL A 126 1.30 -15.46 -7.01
C VAL A 126 0.70 -15.41 -8.42
N LEU A 127 -0.62 -15.60 -8.55
CA LEU A 127 -1.34 -15.51 -9.83
C LEU A 127 -1.21 -14.13 -10.48
N LEU A 128 -1.42 -13.07 -9.72
CA LEU A 128 -1.32 -11.69 -10.23
C LEU A 128 0.11 -11.33 -10.67
N ALA A 129 1.12 -11.91 -10.03
CA ALA A 129 2.52 -11.67 -10.34
C ALA A 129 2.97 -12.45 -11.59
N ASP A 130 2.80 -13.78 -11.59
CA ASP A 130 3.39 -14.71 -12.58
C ASP A 130 2.36 -15.68 -13.18
N GLY A 131 1.07 -15.56 -12.86
CA GLY A 131 0.02 -16.43 -13.40
C GLY A 131 -0.25 -16.17 -14.89
N LYS A 132 -0.67 -17.20 -15.58
CA LYS A 132 -1.17 -17.15 -16.95
C LYS A 132 -2.56 -17.74 -17.00
N THR A 133 -3.49 -17.04 -17.63
CA THR A 133 -4.83 -17.57 -17.92
C THR A 133 -4.93 -17.96 -19.36
N GLY A 134 -5.25 -19.22 -19.60
CA GLY A 134 -5.71 -19.71 -20.87
C GLY A 134 -7.25 -19.73 -20.94
N GLN A 135 -7.83 -20.10 -22.08
CA GLN A 135 -9.28 -20.18 -22.23
C GLN A 135 -9.92 -21.20 -21.27
N THR A 136 -9.21 -22.28 -20.93
CA THR A 136 -9.71 -23.41 -20.14
C THR A 136 -8.92 -23.67 -18.85
N GLU A 137 -7.77 -23.04 -18.66
CA GLU A 137 -6.90 -23.31 -17.53
C GLU A 137 -6.19 -22.06 -17.01
N VAL A 138 -5.90 -22.06 -15.72
CA VAL A 138 -4.99 -21.09 -15.09
C VAL A 138 -3.70 -21.83 -14.76
N THR A 139 -2.57 -21.25 -15.14
CA THR A 139 -1.26 -21.83 -14.88
C THR A 139 -0.44 -20.90 -13.99
N ILE A 140 0.10 -21.44 -12.92
CA ILE A 140 1.18 -20.82 -12.14
C ILE A 140 2.46 -21.53 -12.55
N SER A 141 3.51 -20.78 -12.88
CA SER A 141 4.83 -21.35 -13.15
C SER A 141 5.89 -20.65 -12.30
N SER A 142 6.82 -21.43 -11.75
CA SER A 142 7.93 -20.89 -10.96
C SER A 142 9.15 -21.80 -11.05
N THR A 143 10.33 -21.22 -11.00
CA THR A 143 11.58 -21.95 -10.79
C THR A 143 11.75 -22.38 -9.32
N ASP A 144 10.99 -21.78 -8.41
CA ASP A 144 11.00 -22.11 -6.98
C ASP A 144 9.87 -23.11 -6.66
N LYS A 145 10.23 -24.38 -6.52
CA LYS A 145 9.28 -25.44 -6.15
C LYS A 145 8.49 -25.11 -4.89
N TYR A 146 9.11 -24.42 -3.92
CA TYR A 146 8.44 -23.99 -2.69
C TYR A 146 7.16 -23.20 -2.94
N VAL A 147 7.17 -22.26 -3.90
CA VAL A 147 5.99 -21.43 -4.23
C VAL A 147 4.88 -22.32 -4.78
N ILE A 148 5.22 -23.24 -5.67
CA ILE A 148 4.28 -24.17 -6.30
C ILE A 148 3.66 -25.12 -5.26
N ASP A 149 4.48 -25.73 -4.39
CA ASP A 149 4.03 -26.65 -3.34
C ASP A 149 3.12 -25.91 -2.33
N LYS A 150 3.43 -24.65 -2.01
CA LYS A 150 2.60 -23.82 -1.13
C LYS A 150 1.26 -23.49 -1.78
N CYS A 151 1.24 -23.06 -3.04
CA CYS A 151 0.00 -22.82 -3.79
C CYS A 151 -0.86 -24.09 -3.85
N SER A 152 -0.25 -25.25 -4.15
CA SER A 152 -0.95 -26.54 -4.21
C SER A 152 -1.62 -26.92 -2.89
N LYS A 153 -0.99 -26.63 -1.75
CA LYS A 153 -1.56 -26.89 -0.41
C LYS A 153 -2.72 -25.96 -0.04
N LEU A 154 -2.69 -24.71 -0.55
CA LEU A 154 -3.70 -23.69 -0.28
C LEU A 154 -4.89 -23.74 -1.25
N MET A 155 -4.79 -24.54 -2.30
CA MET A 155 -5.85 -24.75 -3.28
C MET A 155 -6.72 -25.95 -2.91
N PRO A 156 -8.00 -25.98 -3.32
CA PRO A 156 -8.86 -27.16 -3.15
C PRO A 156 -8.23 -28.40 -3.78
N ARG A 157 -8.51 -29.58 -3.19
CA ARG A 157 -7.97 -30.88 -3.56
C ARG A 157 -7.98 -31.16 -5.07
N GLU A 158 -6.96 -31.87 -5.59
CA GLU A 158 -6.76 -32.39 -6.96
C GLU A 158 -5.73 -31.65 -7.83
N ASN A 159 -5.02 -30.68 -7.30
CA ASN A 159 -4.06 -29.91 -8.06
C ASN A 159 -2.63 -30.36 -7.71
N THR A 160 -2.08 -31.32 -8.45
CA THR A 160 -0.68 -31.74 -8.27
C THR A 160 0.25 -30.88 -9.10
N PRO A 161 1.37 -30.41 -8.52
CA PRO A 161 2.42 -29.72 -9.28
C PRO A 161 3.07 -30.66 -10.30
N HIS A 162 3.32 -30.13 -11.49
CA HIS A 162 4.03 -30.85 -12.55
C HIS A 162 5.34 -30.11 -12.88
N CYS A 163 6.39 -30.87 -13.22
CA CYS A 163 7.63 -30.36 -13.75
C CYS A 163 7.54 -30.27 -15.29
N TRP A 164 7.99 -29.20 -15.87
CA TRP A 164 7.97 -29.05 -17.35
C TRP A 164 9.22 -29.66 -17.96
N GLY A 165 9.12 -30.92 -18.41
CA GLY A 165 10.23 -31.64 -19.06
C GLY A 165 11.49 -31.67 -18.19
N ASN A 166 12.67 -31.49 -18.82
CA ASN A 166 13.96 -31.39 -18.13
C ASN A 166 14.30 -29.98 -17.61
N THR A 167 13.34 -29.07 -17.56
CA THR A 167 13.56 -27.72 -17.03
C THR A 167 13.30 -27.71 -15.53
N ASN A 168 14.06 -26.89 -14.78
CA ASN A 168 13.80 -26.68 -13.35
C ASN A 168 12.55 -25.78 -13.12
N SER A 169 11.61 -25.78 -14.06
CA SER A 169 10.39 -24.97 -13.99
C SER A 169 9.22 -25.85 -13.61
N TRP A 170 8.58 -25.52 -12.51
CA TRP A 170 7.38 -26.17 -12.02
C TRP A 170 6.16 -25.38 -12.45
N TYR A 171 5.11 -26.08 -12.81
CA TYR A 171 3.84 -25.48 -13.12
C TYR A 171 2.67 -26.23 -12.45
N PHE A 172 1.58 -25.55 -12.37
CA PHE A 172 0.39 -26.02 -11.72
C PHE A 172 -0.79 -25.57 -12.58
N LYS A 173 -1.62 -26.53 -12.97
CA LYS A 173 -2.81 -26.29 -13.79
C LYS A 173 -4.06 -26.34 -12.94
N LEU A 174 -4.80 -25.26 -12.91
CA LEU A 174 -6.17 -25.26 -12.42
C LEU A 174 -7.07 -25.76 -13.56
N ARG A 175 -7.46 -27.02 -13.48
CA ARG A 175 -8.43 -27.57 -14.42
C ARG A 175 -9.83 -27.15 -14.00
N THR A 176 -10.59 -26.56 -14.94
CA THR A 176 -12.03 -26.49 -14.80
C THR A 176 -12.59 -27.88 -15.11
N PRO A 177 -13.53 -28.42 -14.31
CA PRO A 177 -14.16 -29.68 -14.65
C PRO A 177 -14.86 -29.54 -16.01
N TYR A 178 -14.44 -30.34 -16.96
CA TYR A 178 -15.22 -30.56 -18.17
C TYR A 178 -16.51 -31.24 -17.76
N HIS A 179 -17.64 -30.82 -18.34
CA HIS A 179 -18.93 -31.45 -18.12
C HIS A 179 -18.89 -32.93 -18.47
N SER A 180 -18.61 -33.79 -17.55
CA SER A 180 -19.05 -35.15 -17.56
C SER A 180 -20.26 -35.23 -16.65
N HIS A 181 -21.30 -35.97 -17.12
CA HIS A 181 -22.62 -36.08 -16.53
C HIS A 181 -22.68 -36.63 -15.08
N SER A 182 -21.77 -36.32 -14.22
CA SER A 182 -21.79 -36.75 -12.82
C SER A 182 -21.83 -35.53 -11.89
N ASN A 183 -22.87 -35.53 -11.06
CA ASN A 183 -23.26 -34.55 -10.03
C ASN A 183 -22.20 -34.29 -8.95
N ARG A 184 -20.95 -33.98 -9.26
CA ARG A 184 -19.96 -33.49 -8.28
C ARG A 184 -19.51 -32.09 -8.65
N LEU A 185 -20.17 -31.22 -8.03
CA LEU A 185 -20.21 -29.81 -8.18
C LEU A 185 -19.15 -29.06 -7.37
N VAL A 186 -18.73 -27.93 -7.87
CA VAL A 186 -18.84 -26.60 -7.30
C VAL A 186 -17.52 -25.89 -6.98
N SER A 187 -16.37 -26.48 -6.75
CA SER A 187 -15.23 -25.70 -6.28
C SER A 187 -14.39 -25.01 -7.38
N ASN A 188 -14.41 -25.53 -8.61
CA ASN A 188 -13.54 -25.04 -9.68
C ASN A 188 -14.21 -24.00 -10.60
N TYR A 189 -15.56 -24.00 -10.65
CA TYR A 189 -16.33 -23.02 -11.43
C TYR A 189 -16.20 -21.61 -10.84
N GLN A 190 -16.22 -21.50 -9.52
CA GLN A 190 -16.08 -20.22 -8.83
C GLN A 190 -14.75 -19.52 -9.12
N LEU A 191 -13.62 -20.25 -9.18
CA LEU A 191 -12.33 -19.63 -9.45
C LEU A 191 -12.24 -19.07 -10.87
N LYS A 192 -12.77 -19.79 -11.87
CA LYS A 192 -12.76 -19.34 -13.27
C LYS A 192 -13.70 -18.17 -13.50
N ASP A 193 -14.89 -18.20 -12.92
CA ASP A 193 -15.88 -17.13 -13.06
C ASP A 193 -15.43 -15.89 -12.29
N LEU A 194 -14.87 -16.05 -11.11
CA LEU A 194 -14.24 -14.97 -10.34
C LEU A 194 -13.02 -14.39 -11.04
N LEU A 195 -12.21 -15.25 -11.70
CA LEU A 195 -11.07 -14.79 -12.50
C LEU A 195 -11.50 -14.14 -13.80
N LYS A 196 -12.66 -14.51 -14.37
CA LYS A 196 -13.20 -13.88 -15.59
C LYS A 196 -13.92 -12.57 -15.32
N ASP A 197 -14.74 -12.51 -14.27
CA ASP A 197 -15.62 -11.38 -14.01
C ASP A 197 -15.01 -10.31 -13.10
N GLN A 198 -14.08 -10.68 -12.24
CA GLN A 198 -13.48 -9.76 -11.25
C GLN A 198 -11.95 -9.69 -11.29
N ILE A 199 -11.29 -10.70 -11.83
CA ILE A 199 -9.83 -10.76 -11.92
C ILE A 199 -9.47 -11.00 -13.38
N VAL A 200 -9.40 -9.91 -14.12
CA VAL A 200 -9.06 -9.95 -15.53
C VAL A 200 -7.55 -10.19 -15.65
N LEU A 201 -7.14 -11.47 -15.67
CA LEU A 201 -5.78 -11.85 -16.04
C LEU A 201 -5.62 -11.81 -17.59
N HIS A 202 -5.94 -10.66 -18.21
CA HIS A 202 -5.92 -10.58 -19.67
C HIS A 202 -4.51 -10.47 -20.23
N LYS A 203 -3.81 -9.44 -19.88
CA LYS A 203 -2.40 -9.23 -20.20
C LYS A 203 -1.71 -8.83 -18.92
N HIS A 204 -0.49 -9.27 -18.69
CA HIS A 204 0.27 -8.88 -17.50
C HIS A 204 0.32 -7.37 -17.25
N SER A 205 0.09 -6.55 -18.29
CA SER A 205 0.04 -5.09 -18.20
C SER A 205 -1.28 -4.52 -17.63
N GLU A 206 -2.30 -5.34 -17.45
CA GLU A 206 -3.66 -4.92 -17.03
C GLU A 206 -4.08 -5.51 -15.68
N ASN A 207 -3.21 -6.31 -15.04
CA ASN A 207 -3.49 -6.91 -13.75
C ASN A 207 -3.70 -5.84 -12.66
N PHE A 208 -4.62 -6.12 -11.72
CA PHE A 208 -4.91 -5.29 -10.55
C PHE A 208 -5.28 -6.16 -9.34
N ILE A 209 -5.27 -5.60 -8.13
CA ILE A 209 -5.75 -6.29 -6.93
C ILE A 209 -7.23 -5.93 -6.73
N PRO A 210 -8.15 -6.92 -6.69
CA PRO A 210 -9.56 -6.64 -6.40
C PRO A 210 -9.75 -5.99 -5.04
N GLU A 211 -10.66 -5.02 -4.97
CA GLU A 211 -10.91 -4.22 -3.77
C GLU A 211 -11.18 -5.06 -2.50
N PRO A 212 -11.99 -6.17 -2.54
CA PRO A 212 -12.21 -6.99 -1.35
C PRO A 212 -10.91 -7.51 -0.70
N TYR A 213 -9.85 -7.72 -1.48
CA TYR A 213 -8.55 -8.13 -0.96
C TYR A 213 -7.77 -6.96 -0.34
N LEU A 214 -7.93 -5.75 -0.87
CA LEU A 214 -7.27 -4.54 -0.34
C LEU A 214 -7.83 -4.11 1.02
N ILE A 215 -9.12 -4.38 1.27
CA ILE A 215 -9.83 -4.04 2.52
C ILE A 215 -10.08 -5.27 3.42
N SER A 216 -9.42 -6.39 3.17
CA SER A 216 -9.53 -7.62 3.95
C SER A 216 -8.76 -7.56 5.28
N SER A 217 -8.81 -8.63 6.06
CA SER A 217 -8.09 -8.75 7.32
C SER A 217 -6.59 -8.49 7.16
N LEU A 218 -5.92 -8.18 8.26
CA LEU A 218 -4.46 -7.96 8.27
C LEU A 218 -3.70 -9.19 7.74
N GLU A 219 -4.13 -10.38 8.16
CA GLU A 219 -3.54 -11.66 7.77
C GLU A 219 -3.72 -11.92 6.27
N SER A 220 -4.91 -11.68 5.75
CA SER A 220 -5.22 -11.85 4.32
C SER A 220 -4.40 -10.89 3.45
N ARG A 221 -4.31 -9.62 3.83
CA ARG A 221 -3.48 -8.63 3.13
C ARG A 221 -2.00 -8.96 3.20
N LEU A 222 -1.52 -9.46 4.33
CA LEU A 222 -0.13 -9.89 4.46
C LEU A 222 0.14 -11.13 3.59
N ALA A 223 -0.75 -12.12 3.58
CA ALA A 223 -0.63 -13.30 2.74
C ALA A 223 -0.62 -12.94 1.24
N LEU A 224 -1.49 -12.02 0.82
CA LEU A 224 -1.48 -11.48 -0.56
C LEU A 224 -0.15 -10.82 -0.90
N ALA A 225 0.37 -9.96 -0.01
CA ALA A 225 1.66 -9.30 -0.19
C ALA A 225 2.80 -10.33 -0.26
N GLN A 226 2.77 -11.38 0.55
CA GLN A 226 3.74 -12.47 0.50
C GLN A 226 3.70 -13.22 -0.84
N GLY A 227 2.51 -13.53 -1.36
CA GLY A 227 2.37 -14.18 -2.67
C GLY A 227 2.98 -13.35 -3.80
N LEU A 228 2.67 -12.05 -3.85
CA LEU A 228 3.24 -11.11 -4.81
C LEU A 228 4.77 -11.01 -4.67
N MET A 229 5.29 -10.94 -3.44
CA MET A 229 6.72 -10.81 -3.17
C MET A 229 7.49 -12.10 -3.39
N ASP A 230 6.93 -13.25 -3.06
CA ASP A 230 7.55 -14.55 -3.33
C ASP A 230 7.66 -14.83 -4.83
N ALA A 231 6.67 -14.40 -5.63
CA ALA A 231 6.72 -14.45 -7.08
C ALA A 231 7.68 -13.36 -7.66
N ASN A 232 7.26 -12.10 -7.69
CA ASN A 232 7.96 -11.00 -8.37
C ASN A 232 8.76 -10.05 -7.48
N GLY A 233 8.84 -10.32 -6.17
CA GLY A 233 9.68 -9.56 -5.26
C GLY A 233 11.16 -9.91 -5.38
N SER A 234 12.03 -8.94 -5.17
CA SER A 234 13.48 -9.11 -5.18
C SER A 234 14.14 -8.53 -3.94
N VAL A 235 15.13 -9.26 -3.42
CA VAL A 235 16.02 -8.81 -2.35
C VAL A 235 17.42 -8.65 -2.96
N PHE A 236 17.91 -7.43 -3.05
CA PHE A 236 19.25 -7.12 -3.60
C PHE A 236 20.34 -7.18 -2.51
N ASN A 237 21.59 -7.36 -2.93
CA ASN A 237 22.75 -7.44 -2.03
C ASN A 237 22.88 -6.23 -1.11
N ALA A 238 22.46 -5.06 -1.58
CA ALA A 238 22.41 -3.84 -0.78
C ALA A 238 21.20 -3.77 0.16
N GLY A 239 20.41 -4.86 0.33
CA GLY A 239 19.23 -4.96 1.17
C GLY A 239 18.04 -4.16 0.68
N SER A 240 18.02 -3.76 -0.60
CA SER A 240 16.83 -3.19 -1.21
C SER A 240 15.80 -4.28 -1.44
N VAL A 241 14.54 -3.99 -1.10
CA VAL A 241 13.39 -4.87 -1.30
C VAL A 241 12.47 -4.20 -2.30
N ILE A 242 12.27 -4.85 -3.45
CA ILE A 242 11.56 -4.25 -4.58
C ILE A 242 10.56 -5.28 -5.12
N PHE A 243 9.32 -4.84 -5.35
CA PHE A 243 8.36 -5.53 -6.21
C PHE A 243 8.39 -4.90 -7.59
N GLN A 244 8.43 -5.70 -8.64
CA GLN A 244 8.47 -5.22 -10.03
C GLN A 244 7.32 -5.82 -10.83
N ASN A 245 6.62 -4.98 -11.61
CA ASN A 245 5.60 -5.45 -12.55
C ASN A 245 5.47 -4.49 -13.75
N SER A 246 4.94 -5.00 -14.87
CA SER A 246 4.61 -4.20 -16.05
C SER A 246 3.23 -3.54 -15.95
N SER A 247 2.32 -4.05 -15.10
CA SER A 247 1.05 -3.39 -14.82
C SER A 247 1.26 -2.20 -13.89
N LYS A 248 0.87 -1.01 -14.37
CA LYS A 248 0.84 0.20 -13.55
C LYS A 248 -0.16 0.05 -12.41
N GLN A 249 -1.35 -0.48 -12.71
CA GLN A 249 -2.40 -0.62 -11.71
C GLN A 249 -1.99 -1.58 -10.60
N LEU A 250 -1.49 -2.77 -10.95
CA LEU A 250 -1.00 -3.73 -9.95
C LEU A 250 0.12 -3.15 -9.07
N ALA A 251 1.02 -2.36 -9.64
CA ALA A 251 2.08 -1.71 -8.86
C ALA A 251 1.51 -0.65 -7.89
N LEU A 252 0.50 0.11 -8.31
CA LEU A 252 -0.17 1.10 -7.44
C LEU A 252 -1.02 0.42 -6.35
N ASP A 253 -1.74 -0.64 -6.69
CA ASP A 253 -2.51 -1.43 -5.72
C ASP A 253 -1.59 -2.10 -4.70
N PHE A 254 -0.46 -2.67 -5.16
CA PHE A 254 0.56 -3.21 -4.27
C PHE A 254 1.16 -2.13 -3.36
N LEU A 255 1.39 -0.92 -3.88
CA LEU A 255 1.85 0.22 -3.07
C LEU A 255 0.84 0.57 -1.97
N ALA A 256 -0.46 0.62 -2.31
CA ALA A 256 -1.54 0.86 -1.34
C ALA A 256 -1.62 -0.28 -0.31
N LEU A 257 -1.55 -1.54 -0.75
CA LEU A 257 -1.52 -2.72 0.11
C LEU A 257 -0.37 -2.65 1.12
N ILE A 258 0.85 -2.38 0.67
CA ILE A 258 2.04 -2.29 1.53
C ILE A 258 1.93 -1.14 2.53
N ARG A 259 1.38 0.00 2.12
CA ARG A 259 1.14 1.16 3.01
C ARG A 259 0.06 0.85 4.04
N SER A 260 -1.02 0.14 3.66
CA SER A 260 -2.05 -0.31 4.60
C SER A 260 -1.52 -1.29 5.66
N LEU A 261 -0.41 -2.00 5.36
CA LEU A 261 0.32 -2.86 6.28
C LEU A 261 1.38 -2.09 7.12
N GLY A 262 1.43 -0.76 7.02
CA GLY A 262 2.34 0.08 7.79
C GLY A 262 3.76 0.19 7.23
N TYR A 263 4.01 -0.27 6.01
CA TYR A 263 5.31 -0.11 5.37
C TYR A 263 5.40 1.22 4.63
N SER A 264 6.54 1.86 4.70
CA SER A 264 6.85 3.02 3.84
C SER A 264 7.42 2.53 2.51
N ALA A 265 6.78 2.91 1.41
CA ALA A 265 7.16 2.49 0.07
C ALA A 265 6.86 3.60 -0.95
N TYR A 266 7.57 3.55 -2.08
CA TYR A 266 7.36 4.45 -3.22
C TYR A 266 7.53 3.71 -4.54
N VAL A 267 6.91 4.24 -5.59
CA VAL A 267 6.99 3.66 -6.94
C VAL A 267 7.96 4.46 -7.80
N LEU A 268 8.77 3.74 -8.60
CA LEU A 268 9.63 4.27 -9.65
C LEU A 268 9.21 3.65 -10.98
N THR A 269 9.34 4.42 -12.04
CA THR A 269 9.17 3.94 -13.41
C THR A 269 10.53 3.68 -14.02
N TYR A 270 10.71 2.52 -14.64
CA TYR A 270 11.96 2.11 -15.25
C TYR A 270 11.76 1.57 -16.68
N LYS A 271 12.61 1.98 -17.57
CA LYS A 271 12.71 1.45 -18.95
C LYS A 271 13.99 0.62 -19.04
N PHE A 272 13.90 -0.63 -19.47
CA PHE A 272 15.09 -1.43 -19.73
C PHE A 272 15.75 -0.96 -21.03
N PRO A 273 17.01 -0.48 -20.98
CA PRO A 273 17.67 0.14 -22.15
C PRO A 273 17.91 -0.85 -23.31
N ASN A 274 18.01 -2.16 -23.03
CA ASN A 274 18.42 -3.17 -24.00
C ASN A 274 17.30 -4.07 -24.54
N LYS A 275 16.03 -3.81 -24.20
CA LYS A 275 14.90 -4.55 -24.77
C LYS A 275 14.31 -3.77 -25.94
N LYS A 276 14.18 -4.44 -27.10
CA LYS A 276 13.47 -3.94 -28.28
C LYS A 276 12.00 -3.56 -28.01
N THR A 277 11.45 -4.01 -26.88
CA THR A 277 10.10 -3.67 -26.41
C THR A 277 10.19 -2.49 -25.45
N HIS A 278 9.58 -1.37 -25.79
CA HIS A 278 9.48 -0.16 -24.96
C HIS A 278 8.53 -0.32 -23.75
N VAL A 279 8.48 -1.49 -23.13
CA VAL A 279 7.58 -1.77 -22.00
C VAL A 279 8.12 -1.04 -20.76
N LEU A 280 7.27 -0.19 -20.19
CA LEU A 280 7.51 0.43 -18.89
C LEU A 280 7.39 -0.62 -17.80
N ASN A 281 8.31 -0.58 -16.84
CA ASN A 281 8.22 -1.37 -15.62
C ASN A 281 8.05 -0.45 -14.41
N TYR A 282 7.22 -0.86 -13.48
CA TYR A 282 6.93 -0.15 -12.24
C TYR A 282 7.61 -0.90 -11.09
N LEU A 283 8.46 -0.18 -10.36
CA LEU A 283 9.26 -0.72 -9.26
C LEU A 283 8.73 -0.14 -7.96
N VAL A 284 8.09 -0.94 -7.13
CA VAL A 284 7.69 -0.53 -5.78
C VAL A 284 8.82 -0.86 -4.82
N ASN A 285 9.51 0.17 -4.36
CA ASN A 285 10.63 0.04 -3.41
C ASN A 285 10.11 0.18 -1.98
N ILE A 286 10.34 -0.85 -1.15
CA ILE A 286 9.96 -0.88 0.26
C ILE A 286 11.15 -0.42 1.08
N THR A 287 11.00 0.71 1.79
CA THR A 287 12.10 1.35 2.48
C THR A 287 12.57 0.53 3.68
N ARG A 288 13.88 0.63 4.00
CA ARG A 288 14.51 -0.13 5.07
C ARG A 288 14.11 0.27 6.49
N ARG A 289 13.44 1.39 6.64
CA ARG A 289 13.26 2.03 7.95
C ARG A 289 11.86 1.96 8.50
N SER A 290 10.94 1.31 7.78
CA SER A 290 9.52 1.39 8.13
C SER A 290 9.07 0.30 9.10
N SER A 291 9.27 -0.96 8.76
CA SER A 291 8.76 -2.11 9.50
C SER A 291 9.61 -3.33 9.20
N ASP A 292 9.35 -4.44 9.88
CA ASP A 292 10.03 -5.70 9.65
C ASP A 292 9.68 -6.28 8.27
N ARG A 293 10.54 -6.02 7.28
CA ARG A 293 10.36 -6.45 5.90
C ARG A 293 10.52 -7.95 5.69
N THR A 294 11.06 -8.67 6.69
CA THR A 294 11.19 -10.13 6.61
C THR A 294 9.83 -10.81 6.58
N LYS A 295 8.80 -10.19 7.15
CA LYS A 295 7.41 -10.68 7.11
C LYS A 295 6.80 -10.70 5.71
N LEU A 296 7.37 -9.98 4.75
CA LEU A 296 6.88 -9.92 3.37
C LEU A 296 7.31 -11.13 2.50
N PHE A 297 8.11 -12.02 3.03
CA PHE A 297 8.58 -13.21 2.32
C PHE A 297 8.31 -14.47 3.11
N THR A 298 7.88 -15.51 2.39
CA THR A 298 7.84 -16.88 2.92
C THR A 298 8.82 -17.79 2.18
N LEU A 299 9.23 -17.42 0.96
CA LEU A 299 10.22 -18.15 0.16
C LEU A 299 11.59 -18.14 0.84
N PRO A 300 12.13 -19.31 1.28
CA PRO A 300 13.30 -19.37 2.16
C PRO A 300 14.53 -18.63 1.62
N ARG A 301 14.84 -18.77 0.32
CA ARG A 301 16.03 -18.12 -0.27
C ARG A 301 15.96 -16.59 -0.20
N LYS A 302 14.76 -15.98 -0.40
CA LYS A 302 14.58 -14.54 -0.32
C LYS A 302 14.57 -14.06 1.14
N LEU A 303 13.88 -14.81 2.00
CA LEU A 303 13.79 -14.54 3.43
C LEU A 303 15.16 -14.58 4.11
N ASN A 304 15.94 -15.65 3.88
CA ASN A 304 17.26 -15.81 4.49
C ASN A 304 18.23 -14.71 4.02
N ARG A 305 18.23 -14.40 2.72
CA ARG A 305 19.03 -13.30 2.17
C ARG A 305 18.71 -11.95 2.84
N LEU A 306 17.43 -11.67 3.12
CA LEU A 306 17.04 -10.45 3.79
C LEU A 306 17.42 -10.46 5.28
N LYS A 307 17.21 -11.59 5.98
CA LYS A 307 17.63 -11.77 7.38
C LYS A 307 19.13 -11.59 7.55
N ASP A 308 19.94 -12.19 6.69
CA ASP A 308 21.41 -12.03 6.71
C ASP A 308 21.83 -10.58 6.54
N TYR A 309 21.16 -9.87 5.62
CA TYR A 309 21.42 -8.46 5.41
C TYR A 309 21.02 -7.61 6.62
N GLU A 310 19.80 -7.78 7.14
CA GLU A 310 19.29 -7.02 8.30
C GLU A 310 20.09 -7.31 9.57
N GLY A 311 20.54 -8.55 9.76
CA GLY A 311 21.39 -8.97 10.87
C GLY A 311 22.75 -8.24 10.89
N LYS A 312 23.40 -8.10 9.72
CA LYS A 312 24.68 -7.41 9.56
C LYS A 312 24.56 -5.87 9.66
N HIS A 313 23.39 -5.33 9.33
CA HIS A 313 23.14 -3.89 9.19
C HIS A 313 22.03 -3.43 10.12
N LYS A 314 22.11 -3.76 11.42
CA LYS A 314 21.14 -3.32 12.43
C LYS A 314 20.93 -1.81 12.34
N LYS A 315 19.81 -1.37 11.82
CA LYS A 315 19.41 0.03 11.77
C LYS A 315 18.19 0.23 12.66
N ARG A 316 18.23 1.33 13.43
CA ARG A 316 17.04 1.77 14.17
C ARG A 316 15.92 2.03 13.17
N LEU A 317 14.78 1.38 13.36
CA LEU A 317 13.57 1.69 12.62
C LEU A 317 13.23 3.17 12.87
N ILE A 318 13.06 3.92 11.79
CA ILE A 318 12.68 5.33 11.85
C ILE A 318 11.37 5.45 11.10
N PRO A 319 10.23 5.37 11.81
CA PRO A 319 8.91 5.40 11.17
C PRO A 319 8.50 6.82 10.76
N TYR A 320 9.41 7.58 10.16
CA TYR A 320 9.17 8.96 9.78
C TYR A 320 9.43 9.21 8.30
N ILE A 321 8.55 10.02 7.71
CA ILE A 321 8.56 10.40 6.30
C ILE A 321 8.90 11.88 6.18
N PRO A 322 9.97 12.25 5.47
CA PRO A 322 10.32 13.65 5.26
C PRO A 322 9.33 14.38 4.35
N ILE A 323 8.98 15.60 4.72
CA ILE A 323 8.38 16.58 3.82
C ILE A 323 9.51 17.18 2.98
N VAL A 324 9.45 16.97 1.66
CA VAL A 324 10.54 17.34 0.74
C VAL A 324 10.32 18.66 0.03
N LYS A 325 9.03 19.06 -0.15
CA LYS A 325 8.66 20.29 -0.84
C LYS A 325 7.30 20.77 -0.36
N ILE A 326 7.12 22.08 -0.28
CA ILE A 326 5.83 22.76 -0.10
C ILE A 326 5.73 23.81 -1.18
N GLN A 327 4.58 23.91 -1.82
CA GLN A 327 4.29 24.91 -2.84
C GLN A 327 2.93 25.53 -2.56
N ARG A 328 2.80 26.84 -2.82
CA ARG A 328 1.50 27.50 -2.86
C ARG A 328 0.68 26.92 -4.01
N TYR A 329 -0.57 26.61 -3.74
CA TYR A 329 -1.54 26.13 -4.73
C TYR A 329 -2.44 27.32 -5.11
N ASN A 330 -2.21 27.89 -6.29
CA ASN A 330 -2.74 29.18 -6.70
C ASN A 330 -4.16 29.10 -7.31
N GLN A 331 -5.05 28.35 -6.67
CA GLN A 331 -6.45 28.26 -7.08
C GLN A 331 -7.35 28.28 -5.85
N PRO A 332 -8.51 28.95 -5.89
CA PRO A 332 -9.54 28.79 -4.87
C PRO A 332 -9.85 27.32 -4.69
N THR A 333 -9.87 26.86 -3.46
CA THR A 333 -9.94 25.42 -3.17
C THR A 333 -11.00 25.16 -2.11
N LYS A 334 -11.99 24.32 -2.46
CA LYS A 334 -12.89 23.77 -1.45
C LYS A 334 -12.13 22.76 -0.62
N VAL A 335 -12.20 22.92 0.69
CA VAL A 335 -11.52 22.10 1.67
C VAL A 335 -12.48 21.63 2.75
N THR A 336 -12.27 20.43 3.26
CA THR A 336 -13.05 19.86 4.36
C THR A 336 -12.12 19.49 5.50
N GLY A 337 -12.52 19.85 6.71
CA GLY A 337 -11.87 19.43 7.95
C GLY A 337 -12.72 18.44 8.72
N LEU A 338 -12.06 17.51 9.40
CA LEU A 338 -12.67 16.52 10.29
C LEU A 338 -12.24 16.81 11.73
N ILE A 339 -13.13 16.54 12.68
CA ILE A 339 -12.86 16.45 14.11
C ILE A 339 -13.13 14.99 14.48
N ILE A 340 -12.17 14.31 15.07
CA ILE A 340 -12.24 12.88 15.34
C ILE A 340 -12.15 12.58 16.84
N ASN A 341 -12.69 11.43 17.23
CA ASN A 341 -12.60 10.91 18.61
C ASN A 341 -11.29 10.12 18.80
N SER A 342 -10.17 10.85 18.86
CA SER A 342 -8.84 10.26 19.06
C SER A 342 -7.99 11.19 19.93
N ASP A 343 -7.29 10.63 20.93
CA ASP A 343 -6.50 11.39 21.92
C ASP A 343 -5.36 12.21 21.28
N ASN A 344 -4.80 11.73 20.18
CA ASN A 344 -3.69 12.38 19.48
C ASN A 344 -4.13 13.22 18.28
N HIS A 345 -5.45 13.29 18.02
CA HIS A 345 -6.01 14.09 16.95
C HIS A 345 -5.44 13.78 15.56
N MET A 346 -5.04 12.52 15.29
CA MET A 346 -4.46 12.11 14.02
C MET A 346 -5.37 11.13 13.30
N PHE A 347 -5.62 11.35 12.01
CA PHE A 347 -6.31 10.40 11.14
C PHE A 347 -5.52 10.14 9.85
N LEU A 348 -5.86 9.07 9.14
CA LEU A 348 -5.22 8.72 7.87
C LEU A 348 -6.01 9.32 6.69
N ALA A 349 -5.31 10.04 5.83
CA ALA A 349 -5.81 10.51 4.55
C ALA A 349 -5.18 9.71 3.40
N ASP A 350 -5.36 10.17 2.18
CA ASP A 350 -4.95 9.55 0.92
C ASP A 350 -3.66 8.72 1.05
N ASN A 351 -3.74 7.47 0.62
CA ASN A 351 -2.63 6.52 0.71
C ASN A 351 -2.07 6.34 2.13
N PHE A 352 -2.94 6.38 3.15
CA PHE A 352 -2.60 6.20 4.57
C PHE A 352 -1.60 7.25 5.09
N LEU A 353 -1.76 8.49 4.68
CA LEU A 353 -0.95 9.62 5.15
C LEU A 353 -1.51 10.16 6.48
N PRO A 354 -0.77 10.11 7.60
CA PRO A 354 -1.24 10.66 8.86
C PRO A 354 -1.35 12.18 8.82
N ILE A 355 -2.51 12.70 9.19
CA ILE A 355 -2.87 14.12 9.20
C ILE A 355 -3.51 14.46 10.53
N HIS A 356 -3.23 15.64 11.06
CA HIS A 356 -3.89 16.16 12.24
C HIS A 356 -5.31 16.62 11.89
N ASP A 357 -6.27 16.36 12.77
CA ASP A 357 -7.64 16.79 12.63
C ASP A 357 -7.78 18.34 12.80
N ALA A 358 -8.99 18.82 12.67
CA ALA A 358 -9.27 20.26 12.71
C ALA A 358 -9.57 20.82 14.10
N THR A 359 -9.15 20.15 15.18
CA THR A 359 -9.45 20.56 16.56
C THR A 359 -9.02 22.00 16.82
N ALA A 360 -9.92 22.83 17.35
CA ALA A 360 -9.74 24.26 17.58
C ALA A 360 -8.78 24.61 18.74
N SER A 361 -8.28 23.63 19.48
CA SER A 361 -7.49 23.83 20.71
C SER A 361 -5.98 23.88 20.50
N TYR A 362 -5.52 24.52 19.40
CA TYR A 362 -4.14 24.91 19.34
C TYR A 362 -3.92 26.25 20.00
N LYS A 363 -3.80 26.28 21.32
CA LYS A 363 -3.16 27.38 22.02
C LYS A 363 -1.66 27.32 21.74
N LYS A 364 -1.10 28.29 21.01
CA LYS A 364 0.33 28.46 20.84
C LYS A 364 1.01 28.33 22.19
N GLY A 365 1.76 27.25 22.42
CA GLY A 365 2.80 27.20 23.42
C GLY A 365 2.51 26.50 24.74
N VAL A 366 1.61 25.54 24.81
CA VAL A 366 1.46 24.70 26.02
C VAL A 366 1.52 23.23 25.63
N PHE A 367 2.72 22.69 25.58
CA PHE A 367 3.10 21.32 25.91
C PHE A 367 4.55 21.34 26.40
#